data_70e91adfeface432ff52ae4a1f655d7d
#
_entry.id   70e91adfeface432ff52ae4a1f655d7d
#
_cell.length_a   1.000
_cell.length_b   1.000
_cell.length_c   1.000
_cell.angle_alpha   90.00
_cell.angle_beta   90.00
_cell.angle_gamma   90.00
#
_symmetry.space_group_name_H-M   'P 1'
#
loop_
_entity.id
_entity.type
_entity.pdbx_description
1 polymer ?
#
loop_
_entity_poly.entity_id
_entity_poly.type
_entity_poly.pdbx_seq_one_letter_code
_entity_poly.pdbx_strand_id
1 'polypeptide(L)'
;MKLPISDRLLCCASYLSNGIRIADIGCDHGYLGIHLLKNCNAKSIIAADINEGPLQSAMRNAEKYGVADKMTFHLSDGAKDIPRDFDALVCAGMGGDTMIHILEDAPWLQSEQYMLVLQCQSKTPMLRKYLSDHGWYIVEETIIEDGKFLYAVMCVFWRPDAPRLTAGQCYISPGMRMSFNHLLPEYYQTIVDGLRLAVEHRDDVEKKQVLMELETDPALQWVRAAVANITVGDVLEYLETIAPQSMKMDWDNVGLLCGNRHDLVSKILVALDPFEHVCEEAAQWGAELIVTHHPIIFQALKSVTDDTSVGRGIRTLIRYDISAINAHTNLDQAPGGVNDVLAQTLGLENVQVIDACGVDEEGRAWGLLRCGEVNAQELPAFLADVKEKLCCEGLRYVSGGKPVHKVAVGGGACAGELRAAVKAGGDTFVTSDVKYNQFWDARDLGVKLIDAGHFHTENPVVAVLAEKIAAAFPDVEVKISEKHHDCMKFY
;
A
#
# COMPACT_ATOMS: atom_id res chain seq x y z
N MET A 1 2.80 -44.99 10.54
CA MET A 1 1.66 -44.49 11.34
C MET A 1 1.76 -42.96 11.32
N LYS A 2 0.68 -42.24 10.97
CA LYS A 2 0.70 -40.75 10.94
C LYS A 2 0.78 -40.24 12.37
N LEU A 3 1.68 -39.28 12.64
CA LEU A 3 1.83 -38.68 13.96
C LEU A 3 0.67 -37.70 14.19
N PRO A 4 -0.04 -37.72 15.33
CA PRO A 4 -1.07 -36.75 15.63
C PRO A 4 -0.46 -35.44 16.17
N ILE A 5 0.06 -34.62 15.26
CA ILE A 5 0.65 -33.33 15.57
C ILE A 5 -0.20 -32.23 14.95
N SER A 6 -0.47 -31.16 15.70
CA SER A 6 -1.24 -30.01 15.23
C SER A 6 -0.43 -29.10 14.31
N ASP A 7 -1.12 -28.30 13.48
CA ASP A 7 -0.47 -27.33 12.58
C ASP A 7 0.35 -26.31 13.37
N ARG A 8 -0.09 -25.91 14.54
CA ARG A 8 0.59 -25.04 15.49
C ARG A 8 1.98 -25.59 15.89
N LEU A 9 2.07 -26.89 16.23
CA LEU A 9 3.34 -27.52 16.55
C LEU A 9 4.22 -27.74 15.31
N LEU A 10 3.61 -27.98 14.14
CA LEU A 10 4.33 -28.03 12.87
C LEU A 10 4.94 -26.66 12.51
N CYS A 11 4.23 -25.58 12.79
CA CYS A 11 4.75 -24.22 12.63
C CYS A 11 5.95 -23.97 13.57
N CYS A 12 5.89 -24.40 14.84
CA CYS A 12 7.05 -24.34 15.73
C CYS A 12 8.24 -25.13 15.17
N ALA A 13 7.97 -26.31 14.62
CA ALA A 13 9.03 -27.15 14.02
C ALA A 13 9.71 -26.51 12.81
N SER A 14 9.00 -25.67 12.04
CA SER A 14 9.55 -25.00 10.83
C SER A 14 10.66 -24.00 11.13
N TYR A 15 10.71 -23.47 12.35
CA TYR A 15 11.80 -22.57 12.80
C TYR A 15 13.10 -23.30 13.17
N LEU A 16 13.03 -24.62 13.34
CA LEU A 16 14.13 -25.43 13.88
C LEU A 16 14.98 -26.04 12.76
N SER A 17 16.26 -25.78 12.80
CA SER A 17 17.22 -26.29 11.82
C SER A 17 17.53 -27.77 12.02
N ASN A 18 18.01 -28.43 10.96
CA ASN A 18 18.49 -29.82 11.03
C ASN A 18 19.74 -29.95 11.91
N GLY A 19 19.85 -31.06 12.61
CA GLY A 19 21.07 -31.44 13.34
C GLY A 19 21.28 -30.75 14.70
N ILE A 20 20.30 -29.97 15.19
CA ILE A 20 20.35 -29.28 16.49
C ILE A 20 19.78 -30.11 17.61
N ARG A 21 20.17 -29.78 18.85
CA ARG A 21 19.65 -30.35 20.10
C ARG A 21 18.57 -29.43 20.61
N ILE A 22 17.44 -29.99 21.02
CA ILE A 22 16.24 -29.20 21.33
C ILE A 22 15.73 -29.55 22.73
N ALA A 23 15.38 -28.55 23.51
CA ALA A 23 14.62 -28.67 24.75
C ALA A 23 13.13 -28.33 24.46
N ASP A 24 12.23 -29.30 24.67
CA ASP A 24 10.79 -29.20 24.51
C ASP A 24 10.16 -29.06 25.90
N ILE A 25 9.77 -27.85 26.26
CA ILE A 25 9.23 -27.49 27.59
C ILE A 25 7.70 -27.53 27.57
N GLY A 26 7.11 -28.32 28.48
CA GLY A 26 5.70 -28.65 28.45
C GLY A 26 5.41 -29.64 27.33
N CYS A 27 6.21 -30.69 27.24
CA CYS A 27 6.25 -31.61 26.09
C CYS A 27 4.94 -32.44 25.94
N ASP A 28 4.07 -32.46 26.94
CA ASP A 28 2.78 -33.21 26.98
C ASP A 28 2.97 -34.65 26.49
N HIS A 29 2.45 -35.00 25.33
CA HIS A 29 2.59 -36.33 24.74
C HIS A 29 3.89 -36.56 23.95
N GLY A 30 4.79 -35.60 23.88
CA GLY A 30 6.08 -35.63 23.18
C GLY A 30 6.01 -35.66 21.66
N TYR A 31 4.86 -35.33 21.07
CA TYR A 31 4.68 -35.42 19.61
C TYR A 31 5.55 -34.45 18.82
N LEU A 32 5.86 -33.26 19.36
CA LEU A 32 6.76 -32.31 18.72
C LEU A 32 8.19 -32.88 18.67
N GLY A 33 8.73 -33.35 19.78
CA GLY A 33 10.07 -33.96 19.84
C GLY A 33 10.19 -35.19 18.93
N ILE A 34 9.17 -36.05 18.90
CA ILE A 34 9.10 -37.23 18.02
C ILE A 34 9.10 -36.79 16.54
N HIS A 35 8.32 -35.76 16.19
CA HIS A 35 8.28 -35.20 14.82
C HIS A 35 9.66 -34.68 14.39
N LEU A 36 10.29 -33.90 15.23
CA LEU A 36 11.60 -33.30 14.97
C LEU A 36 12.69 -34.36 14.74
N LEU A 37 12.68 -35.44 15.52
CA LEU A 37 13.62 -36.55 15.32
C LEU A 37 13.37 -37.33 14.04
N LYS A 38 12.10 -37.54 13.66
CA LYS A 38 11.75 -38.37 12.49
C LYS A 38 11.81 -37.64 11.17
N ASN A 39 11.41 -36.37 11.15
CA ASN A 39 11.17 -35.64 9.91
C ASN A 39 12.11 -34.44 9.71
N CYS A 40 12.72 -33.90 10.78
CA CYS A 40 13.58 -32.72 10.73
C CYS A 40 15.03 -33.00 11.14
N ASN A 41 15.42 -34.27 11.27
CA ASN A 41 16.79 -34.70 11.64
C ASN A 41 17.36 -34.00 12.89
N ALA A 42 16.54 -33.72 13.90
CA ALA A 42 17.04 -33.25 15.19
C ALA A 42 18.07 -34.24 15.76
N LYS A 43 19.09 -33.75 16.44
CA LYS A 43 20.15 -34.58 17.01
C LYS A 43 19.66 -35.30 18.27
N SER A 44 19.03 -34.57 19.18
CA SER A 44 18.45 -35.11 20.41
C SER A 44 17.36 -34.18 20.93
N ILE A 45 16.48 -34.71 21.76
CA ILE A 45 15.40 -33.97 22.43
C ILE A 45 15.54 -34.12 23.96
N ILE A 46 15.48 -33.01 24.68
CA ILE A 46 15.24 -32.95 26.11
C ILE A 46 13.76 -32.62 26.27
N ALA A 47 12.94 -33.59 26.64
CA ALA A 47 11.50 -33.44 26.87
C ALA A 47 11.26 -33.17 28.34
N ALA A 48 10.64 -32.06 28.67
CA ALA A 48 10.35 -31.67 30.05
C ALA A 48 8.87 -31.35 30.24
N ASP A 49 8.30 -31.78 31.39
CA ASP A 49 6.96 -31.41 31.82
C ASP A 49 6.93 -31.26 33.33
N ILE A 50 6.02 -30.45 33.85
CA ILE A 50 5.84 -30.24 35.28
C ILE A 50 5.04 -31.43 35.91
N ASN A 51 4.33 -32.20 35.09
CA ASN A 51 3.49 -33.30 35.50
C ASN A 51 4.06 -34.66 35.04
N GLU A 52 4.03 -35.65 35.94
CA GLU A 52 4.49 -37.00 35.61
C GLU A 52 3.65 -37.70 34.54
N GLY A 53 2.32 -37.50 34.55
CA GLY A 53 1.40 -38.19 33.61
C GLY A 53 1.70 -37.88 32.13
N PRO A 54 1.76 -36.62 31.71
CA PRO A 54 2.22 -36.23 30.38
C PRO A 54 3.59 -36.79 30.05
N LEU A 55 4.57 -36.65 30.94
CA LEU A 55 5.95 -37.13 30.74
C LEU A 55 6.01 -38.65 30.48
N GLN A 56 5.24 -39.45 31.24
CA GLN A 56 5.11 -40.92 31.04
C GLN A 56 4.43 -41.23 29.67
N SER A 57 3.50 -40.38 29.25
CA SER A 57 2.90 -40.51 27.91
C SER A 57 3.88 -40.20 26.80
N ALA A 58 4.71 -39.19 26.96
CA ALA A 58 5.81 -38.86 26.03
C ALA A 58 6.83 -40.02 25.92
N MET A 59 7.22 -40.63 27.05
CA MET A 59 8.08 -41.82 27.07
C MET A 59 7.51 -43.00 26.27
N ARG A 60 6.25 -43.38 26.54
CA ARG A 60 5.57 -44.45 25.81
C ARG A 60 5.45 -44.15 24.32
N ASN A 61 5.19 -42.89 23.94
CA ASN A 61 5.11 -42.49 22.56
C ASN A 61 6.48 -42.54 21.88
N ALA A 62 7.54 -42.10 22.55
CA ALA A 62 8.90 -42.18 22.02
C ALA A 62 9.32 -43.63 21.72
N GLU A 63 9.02 -44.55 22.61
CA GLU A 63 9.22 -46.00 22.39
C GLU A 63 8.40 -46.50 21.19
N LYS A 64 7.10 -46.21 21.19
CA LYS A 64 6.15 -46.60 20.13
C LYS A 64 6.61 -46.14 18.72
N TYR A 65 7.19 -44.96 18.65
CA TYR A 65 7.66 -44.35 17.38
C TYR A 65 9.14 -44.61 17.09
N GLY A 66 9.87 -45.35 17.98
CA GLY A 66 11.25 -45.80 17.77
C GLY A 66 12.30 -44.69 17.83
N VAL A 67 12.12 -43.70 18.72
CA VAL A 67 13.05 -42.56 18.90
C VAL A 67 13.49 -42.35 20.36
N ALA A 68 13.15 -43.30 21.24
CA ALA A 68 13.42 -43.18 22.68
C ALA A 68 14.93 -43.05 23.00
N ASP A 69 15.79 -43.61 22.19
CA ASP A 69 17.27 -43.54 22.31
C ASP A 69 17.83 -42.11 22.09
N LYS A 70 17.07 -41.20 21.48
CA LYS A 70 17.44 -39.82 21.22
C LYS A 70 16.65 -38.80 22.05
N MET A 71 15.85 -39.27 23.01
CA MET A 71 15.07 -38.45 23.90
C MET A 71 15.46 -38.68 25.36
N THR A 72 15.57 -37.60 26.12
CA THR A 72 15.66 -37.65 27.59
C THR A 72 14.44 -36.97 28.19
N PHE A 73 14.00 -37.44 29.38
CA PHE A 73 12.75 -37.00 29.97
C PHE A 73 13.01 -36.47 31.39
N HIS A 74 12.51 -35.28 31.67
CA HIS A 74 12.79 -34.56 32.89
C HIS A 74 11.50 -34.01 33.50
N LEU A 75 11.24 -34.35 34.75
CA LEU A 75 10.21 -33.68 35.54
C LEU A 75 10.77 -32.33 35.98
N SER A 76 10.25 -31.24 35.39
CA SER A 76 10.78 -29.90 35.61
C SER A 76 9.68 -28.86 35.53
N ASP A 77 9.74 -27.86 36.42
CA ASP A 77 8.95 -26.66 36.33
C ASP A 77 9.66 -25.67 35.38
N GLY A 78 9.22 -25.70 34.12
CA GLY A 78 9.89 -24.98 33.05
C GLY A 78 11.30 -25.53 32.77
N ALA A 79 12.27 -24.63 32.66
CA ALA A 79 13.67 -24.96 32.33
C ALA A 79 14.60 -25.09 33.55
N LYS A 80 14.07 -25.15 34.79
CA LYS A 80 14.87 -25.14 36.04
C LYS A 80 15.81 -26.34 36.14
N ASP A 81 15.28 -27.54 35.96
CA ASP A 81 15.92 -28.83 36.30
C ASP A 81 16.29 -29.65 35.08
N ILE A 82 16.50 -29.00 33.91
CA ILE A 82 16.89 -29.64 32.67
C ILE A 82 18.38 -29.47 32.38
N PRO A 83 19.02 -30.41 31.67
CA PRO A 83 20.38 -30.21 31.15
C PRO A 83 20.42 -28.99 30.22
N ARG A 84 21.54 -28.24 30.25
CA ARG A 84 21.75 -27.03 29.44
C ARG A 84 22.44 -27.31 28.11
N ASP A 85 22.59 -28.57 27.73
CA ASP A 85 23.25 -29.01 26.51
C ASP A 85 22.25 -29.12 25.34
N PHE A 86 21.73 -27.96 24.92
CA PHE A 86 20.86 -27.83 23.75
C PHE A 86 21.12 -26.51 23.00
N ASP A 87 20.64 -26.40 21.78
CA ASP A 87 20.82 -25.27 20.89
C ASP A 87 19.54 -24.42 20.78
N ALA A 88 18.36 -25.06 20.91
CA ALA A 88 17.06 -24.40 20.87
C ALA A 88 16.13 -24.89 21.96
N LEU A 89 15.32 -23.97 22.50
CA LEU A 89 14.24 -24.27 23.44
C LEU A 89 12.89 -23.96 22.78
N VAL A 90 11.96 -24.91 22.84
CA VAL A 90 10.59 -24.71 22.39
C VAL A 90 9.67 -24.68 23.59
N CYS A 91 8.78 -23.69 23.62
CA CYS A 91 7.70 -23.57 24.60
C CYS A 91 6.42 -23.29 23.83
N ALA A 92 5.56 -24.29 23.71
CA ALA A 92 4.35 -24.20 22.90
C ALA A 92 3.10 -24.55 23.71
N GLY A 93 1.99 -23.88 23.42
CA GLY A 93 0.70 -24.20 24.04
C GLY A 93 0.48 -23.58 25.42
N MET A 94 1.21 -22.54 25.79
CA MET A 94 1.16 -21.90 27.12
C MET A 94 0.70 -20.44 27.03
N GLY A 95 0.19 -19.92 28.15
CA GLY A 95 -0.08 -18.48 28.29
C GLY A 95 1.18 -17.66 28.45
N GLY A 96 1.12 -16.37 28.07
CA GLY A 96 2.26 -15.45 28.18
C GLY A 96 2.82 -15.31 29.59
N ASP A 97 1.96 -15.34 30.61
CA ASP A 97 2.37 -15.30 32.04
C ASP A 97 3.18 -16.53 32.42
N THR A 98 2.77 -17.73 31.98
CA THR A 98 3.54 -18.96 32.23
C THR A 98 4.90 -18.91 31.55
N MET A 99 4.96 -18.46 30.29
CA MET A 99 6.23 -18.33 29.56
C MET A 99 7.17 -17.32 30.23
N ILE A 100 6.64 -16.19 30.69
CA ILE A 100 7.41 -15.19 31.42
C ILE A 100 8.01 -15.81 32.68
N HIS A 101 7.22 -16.55 33.45
CA HIS A 101 7.70 -17.22 34.65
C HIS A 101 8.84 -18.22 34.35
N ILE A 102 8.69 -19.02 33.28
CA ILE A 102 9.74 -19.95 32.83
C ILE A 102 11.05 -19.22 32.50
N LEU A 103 10.95 -18.05 31.85
CA LEU A 103 12.11 -17.25 31.48
C LEU A 103 12.78 -16.56 32.70
N GLU A 104 11.97 -16.08 33.67
CA GLU A 104 12.45 -15.50 34.94
C GLU A 104 13.20 -16.51 35.79
N ASP A 105 12.72 -17.75 35.83
CA ASP A 105 13.33 -18.84 36.60
C ASP A 105 14.56 -19.45 35.89
N ALA A 106 14.81 -19.10 34.62
CA ALA A 106 15.95 -19.56 33.85
C ALA A 106 16.77 -18.41 33.25
N PRO A 107 17.34 -17.47 34.09
CA PRO A 107 18.07 -16.31 33.59
C PRO A 107 19.32 -16.68 32.78
N TRP A 108 19.83 -17.89 32.90
CA TRP A 108 20.93 -18.42 32.11
C TRP A 108 20.58 -18.59 30.60
N LEU A 109 19.30 -18.57 30.23
CA LEU A 109 18.85 -18.53 28.84
C LEU A 109 19.18 -17.18 28.15
N GLN A 110 19.46 -16.11 28.92
CA GLN A 110 19.90 -14.82 28.41
C GLN A 110 21.31 -14.91 27.83
N SER A 111 21.45 -15.61 26.72
CA SER A 111 22.69 -15.87 26.03
C SER A 111 22.45 -16.00 24.53
N GLU A 112 23.38 -15.53 23.71
CA GLU A 112 23.34 -15.66 22.25
C GLU A 112 23.40 -17.13 21.79
N GLN A 113 23.71 -18.05 22.68
CA GLN A 113 23.80 -19.49 22.41
C GLN A 113 22.43 -20.11 22.11
N TYR A 114 21.37 -19.60 22.70
CA TYR A 114 20.07 -20.24 22.68
C TYR A 114 19.09 -19.51 21.75
N MET A 115 18.46 -20.27 20.88
CA MET A 115 17.25 -19.86 20.16
C MET A 115 16.00 -20.27 20.93
N LEU A 116 15.02 -19.39 21.06
CA LEU A 116 13.72 -19.75 21.63
C LEU A 116 12.65 -19.75 20.54
N VAL A 117 11.81 -20.77 20.52
CA VAL A 117 10.59 -20.82 19.71
C VAL A 117 9.40 -20.84 20.66
N LEU A 118 8.63 -19.74 20.66
CA LEU A 118 7.55 -19.52 21.61
C LEU A 118 6.21 -19.48 20.88
N GLN A 119 5.28 -20.36 21.22
CA GLN A 119 3.90 -20.33 20.74
C GLN A 119 2.95 -20.02 21.88
N CYS A 120 2.51 -18.77 21.93
CA CYS A 120 1.70 -18.23 23.01
C CYS A 120 0.19 -18.37 22.73
N GLN A 121 -0.58 -18.86 23.71
CA GLN A 121 -2.02 -19.02 23.57
C GLN A 121 -2.86 -17.85 24.10
N SER A 122 -2.30 -17.08 25.02
CA SER A 122 -2.99 -15.94 25.63
C SER A 122 -2.01 -14.93 26.17
N LYS A 123 -2.43 -13.65 26.32
CA LYS A 123 -1.62 -12.58 26.83
C LYS A 123 -0.33 -12.31 26.01
N THR A 124 -0.38 -12.55 24.73
CA THR A 124 0.76 -12.39 23.80
C THR A 124 1.38 -10.99 23.85
N PRO A 125 0.62 -9.88 23.95
CA PRO A 125 1.20 -8.54 24.09
C PRO A 125 2.06 -8.38 25.35
N MET A 126 1.65 -9.00 26.45
CA MET A 126 2.41 -8.99 27.71
C MET A 126 3.73 -9.75 27.56
N LEU A 127 3.71 -10.91 26.91
CA LEU A 127 4.93 -11.66 26.61
C LEU A 127 5.88 -10.87 25.72
N ARG A 128 5.41 -10.26 24.62
CA ARG A 128 6.26 -9.44 23.74
C ARG A 128 6.88 -8.25 24.48
N LYS A 129 6.09 -7.59 25.34
CA LYS A 129 6.59 -6.51 26.19
C LYS A 129 7.69 -6.99 27.10
N TYR A 130 7.48 -8.12 27.81
CA TYR A 130 8.49 -8.71 28.70
C TYR A 130 9.77 -9.04 27.93
N LEU A 131 9.66 -9.73 26.80
CA LEU A 131 10.79 -10.08 25.94
C LEU A 131 11.60 -8.82 25.56
N SER A 132 10.93 -7.80 25.07
CA SER A 132 11.54 -6.54 24.67
C SER A 132 12.22 -5.83 25.85
N ASP A 133 11.58 -5.78 27.00
CA ASP A 133 12.11 -5.08 28.20
C ASP A 133 13.33 -5.80 28.80
N HIS A 134 13.51 -7.11 28.54
CA HIS A 134 14.58 -7.94 29.08
C HIS A 134 15.66 -8.33 28.06
N GLY A 135 15.72 -7.60 26.92
CA GLY A 135 16.79 -7.78 25.93
C GLY A 135 16.60 -8.98 25.01
N TRP A 136 15.40 -9.53 24.92
CA TRP A 136 15.05 -10.53 23.93
C TRP A 136 14.55 -9.86 22.64
N TYR A 137 15.02 -10.36 21.51
CA TYR A 137 14.67 -9.85 20.19
C TYR A 137 13.85 -10.89 19.39
N ILE A 138 12.68 -10.50 18.97
CA ILE A 138 11.83 -11.31 18.09
C ILE A 138 12.34 -11.11 16.66
N VAL A 139 13.07 -12.12 16.15
CA VAL A 139 13.68 -12.06 14.81
C VAL A 139 12.63 -12.28 13.73
N GLU A 140 11.74 -13.23 13.98
CA GLU A 140 10.69 -13.63 13.06
C GLU A 140 9.44 -14.02 13.86
N GLU A 141 8.30 -13.70 13.32
CA GLU A 141 7.01 -14.05 13.91
C GLU A 141 5.98 -14.28 12.82
N THR A 142 5.18 -15.33 12.98
CA THR A 142 4.07 -15.63 12.07
C THR A 142 2.78 -15.91 12.83
N ILE A 143 1.67 -15.89 12.08
CA ILE A 143 0.34 -16.26 12.57
C ILE A 143 -0.02 -17.61 11.99
N ILE A 144 -0.59 -18.49 12.81
CA ILE A 144 -1.10 -19.78 12.43
C ILE A 144 -2.53 -19.95 12.91
N GLU A 145 -3.40 -20.50 12.10
CA GLU A 145 -4.73 -20.93 12.47
C GLU A 145 -4.67 -22.37 13.04
N ASP A 146 -5.25 -22.57 14.22
CA ASP A 146 -5.44 -23.90 14.80
C ASP A 146 -6.86 -23.98 15.38
N GLY A 147 -7.72 -24.75 14.70
CA GLY A 147 -9.16 -24.82 14.99
C GLY A 147 -9.90 -23.55 14.58
N LYS A 148 -10.29 -22.72 15.52
CA LYS A 148 -11.02 -21.45 15.31
C LYS A 148 -10.22 -20.23 15.81
N PHE A 149 -8.98 -20.43 16.17
CA PHE A 149 -8.17 -19.40 16.80
C PHE A 149 -6.90 -19.13 16.02
N LEU A 150 -6.51 -17.86 16.01
CA LEU A 150 -5.26 -17.40 15.45
C LEU A 150 -4.22 -17.29 16.57
N TYR A 151 -3.07 -17.92 16.37
CA TYR A 151 -1.98 -17.93 17.34
C TYR A 151 -0.70 -17.36 16.72
N ALA A 152 0.06 -16.66 17.55
CA ALA A 152 1.40 -16.20 17.18
C ALA A 152 2.44 -17.27 17.53
N VAL A 153 3.36 -17.50 16.60
CA VAL A 153 4.59 -18.30 16.80
C VAL A 153 5.78 -17.40 16.52
N MET A 154 6.69 -17.28 17.47
CA MET A 154 7.81 -16.36 17.40
C MET A 154 9.15 -17.06 17.60
N CYS A 155 10.15 -16.68 16.81
CA CYS A 155 11.54 -17.04 16.94
C CYS A 155 12.29 -15.90 17.63
N VAL A 156 12.95 -16.20 18.75
CA VAL A 156 13.48 -15.19 19.67
C VAL A 156 14.94 -15.50 20.00
N PHE A 157 15.77 -14.48 20.01
CA PHE A 157 17.16 -14.54 20.48
C PHE A 157 17.42 -13.49 21.55
N TRP A 158 18.34 -13.75 22.44
CA TRP A 158 18.78 -12.75 23.38
C TRP A 158 19.72 -11.75 22.71
N ARG A 159 19.33 -10.47 22.65
CA ARG A 159 20.08 -9.34 22.10
C ARG A 159 19.80 -8.10 22.93
N PRO A 160 20.54 -7.84 23.99
CA PRO A 160 20.24 -6.76 24.96
C PRO A 160 20.23 -5.36 24.36
N ASP A 161 20.95 -5.16 23.24
CA ASP A 161 21.04 -3.88 22.53
C ASP A 161 19.96 -3.69 21.47
N ALA A 162 19.03 -4.66 21.30
CA ALA A 162 17.94 -4.53 20.35
C ALA A 162 16.98 -3.40 20.74
N PRO A 163 16.38 -2.70 19.75
CA PRO A 163 15.40 -1.64 20.03
C PRO A 163 14.17 -2.22 20.74
N ARG A 164 13.68 -1.47 21.73
CA ARG A 164 12.47 -1.84 22.46
C ARG A 164 11.22 -1.66 21.59
N LEU A 165 10.27 -2.53 21.81
CA LEU A 165 8.96 -2.45 21.12
C LEU A 165 8.15 -1.27 21.70
N THR A 166 7.43 -0.57 20.82
CA THR A 166 6.39 0.38 21.24
C THR A 166 5.15 -0.36 21.77
N ALA A 167 4.20 0.36 22.34
CA ALA A 167 2.97 -0.21 22.85
C ALA A 167 2.19 -0.95 21.74
N GLY A 168 2.02 -0.34 20.56
CA GLY A 168 1.39 -0.97 19.39
C GLY A 168 2.18 -2.18 18.87
N GLN A 169 3.51 -2.10 18.85
CA GLN A 169 4.37 -3.21 18.43
C GLN A 169 4.32 -4.41 19.39
N CYS A 170 3.91 -4.24 20.63
CA CYS A 170 3.64 -5.36 21.52
C CYS A 170 2.39 -6.16 21.10
N TYR A 171 1.45 -5.54 20.37
CA TYR A 171 0.27 -6.21 19.80
C TYR A 171 0.56 -6.82 18.44
N ILE A 172 1.24 -6.10 17.56
CA ILE A 172 1.66 -6.57 16.24
C ILE A 172 3.13 -6.22 16.04
N SER A 173 4.01 -7.22 16.18
CA SER A 173 5.45 -7.01 16.15
C SER A 173 5.98 -6.62 14.76
N PRO A 174 7.16 -6.00 14.67
CA PRO A 174 7.82 -5.75 13.39
C PRO A 174 8.03 -7.02 12.56
N GLY A 175 8.39 -8.15 13.20
CA GLY A 175 8.57 -9.44 12.54
C GLY A 175 7.28 -9.96 11.89
N MET A 176 6.15 -9.81 12.57
CA MET A 176 4.84 -10.19 12.05
C MET A 176 4.41 -9.34 10.84
N ARG A 177 4.69 -8.02 10.86
CA ARG A 177 4.37 -7.11 9.75
C ARG A 177 5.13 -7.46 8.46
N MET A 178 6.37 -7.89 8.60
CA MET A 178 7.24 -8.26 7.48
C MET A 178 6.98 -9.66 6.92
N SER A 179 6.22 -10.51 7.63
CA SER A 179 5.91 -11.85 7.18
C SER A 179 4.93 -11.91 6.01
N PHE A 180 4.20 -10.80 5.73
CA PHE A 180 3.10 -10.75 4.74
C PHE A 180 2.12 -11.92 4.85
N ASN A 181 1.89 -12.39 6.07
CA ASN A 181 1.01 -13.51 6.35
C ASN A 181 -0.44 -13.11 6.04
N HIS A 182 -1.11 -13.89 5.20
CA HIS A 182 -2.50 -13.64 4.78
C HIS A 182 -3.52 -13.63 5.93
N LEU A 183 -3.18 -14.17 7.10
CA LEU A 183 -4.02 -14.14 8.31
C LEU A 183 -3.84 -12.84 9.12
N LEU A 184 -2.86 -11.99 8.77
CA LEU A 184 -2.59 -10.77 9.53
C LEU A 184 -3.75 -9.77 9.50
N PRO A 185 -4.49 -9.55 8.42
CA PRO A 185 -5.68 -8.70 8.43
C PRO A 185 -6.75 -9.16 9.43
N GLU A 186 -7.08 -10.44 9.48
CA GLU A 186 -8.04 -11.00 10.43
C GLU A 186 -7.55 -10.91 11.88
N TYR A 187 -6.26 -11.18 12.10
CA TYR A 187 -5.63 -11.04 13.40
C TYR A 187 -5.63 -9.58 13.88
N TYR A 188 -5.31 -8.64 12.98
CA TYR A 188 -5.37 -7.20 13.23
C TYR A 188 -6.77 -6.76 13.62
N GLN A 189 -7.78 -7.13 12.82
CA GLN A 189 -9.18 -6.78 13.09
C GLN A 189 -9.62 -7.26 14.47
N THR A 190 -9.31 -8.51 14.82
CA THR A 190 -9.64 -9.08 16.13
C THR A 190 -9.04 -8.26 17.28
N ILE A 191 -7.80 -7.81 17.13
CA ILE A 191 -7.10 -6.97 18.13
C ILE A 191 -7.75 -5.60 18.23
N VAL A 192 -7.96 -4.93 17.10
CA VAL A 192 -8.50 -3.56 17.05
C VAL A 192 -9.91 -3.52 17.62
N ASP A 193 -10.77 -4.47 17.26
CA ASP A 193 -12.14 -4.55 17.78
C ASP A 193 -12.15 -4.77 19.30
N GLY A 194 -11.28 -5.65 19.79
CA GLY A 194 -11.11 -5.87 21.23
C GLY A 194 -10.63 -4.61 21.98
N LEU A 195 -9.71 -3.84 21.37
CA LEU A 195 -9.22 -2.60 21.94
C LEU A 195 -10.29 -1.50 21.91
N ARG A 196 -11.04 -1.34 20.82
CA ARG A 196 -12.14 -0.38 20.72
C ARG A 196 -13.21 -0.62 21.78
N LEU A 197 -13.68 -1.87 21.91
CA LEU A 197 -14.61 -2.28 22.96
C LEU A 197 -14.06 -1.95 24.37
N ALA A 198 -12.79 -2.21 24.62
CA ALA A 198 -12.19 -1.95 25.92
C ALA A 198 -12.07 -0.45 26.24
N VAL A 199 -11.81 0.40 25.22
CA VAL A 199 -11.74 1.85 25.35
C VAL A 199 -13.14 2.47 25.53
N GLU A 200 -14.18 1.94 24.88
CA GLU A 200 -15.57 2.37 25.07
C GLU A 200 -16.09 2.14 26.49
N HIS A 201 -15.69 1.04 27.10
CA HIS A 201 -16.17 0.69 28.45
C HIS A 201 -15.36 1.27 29.60
N ARG A 202 -14.13 1.68 29.36
CA ARG A 202 -13.23 2.26 30.37
C ARG A 202 -12.30 3.29 29.71
N ASP A 203 -12.03 4.37 30.43
CA ASP A 203 -11.04 5.37 30.01
C ASP A 203 -9.60 4.82 30.26
N ASP A 204 -9.19 3.88 29.43
CA ASP A 204 -7.90 3.21 29.48
C ASP A 204 -6.90 3.92 28.55
N VAL A 205 -6.09 4.79 29.12
CA VAL A 205 -5.12 5.63 28.39
C VAL A 205 -4.10 4.77 27.63
N GLU A 206 -3.65 3.64 28.22
CA GLU A 206 -2.67 2.75 27.60
C GLU A 206 -3.27 2.10 26.34
N LYS A 207 -4.51 1.59 26.41
CA LYS A 207 -5.18 0.99 25.25
C LYS A 207 -5.53 2.01 24.16
N LYS A 208 -5.86 3.25 24.53
CA LYS A 208 -6.03 4.34 23.56
C LYS A 208 -4.75 4.60 22.80
N GLN A 209 -3.61 4.63 23.48
CA GLN A 209 -2.31 4.80 22.86
C GLN A 209 -2.00 3.65 21.90
N VAL A 210 -2.22 2.40 22.32
CA VAL A 210 -2.04 1.21 21.46
C VAL A 210 -2.90 1.30 20.21
N LEU A 211 -4.19 1.61 20.36
CA LEU A 211 -5.13 1.72 19.24
C LEU A 211 -4.68 2.79 18.25
N MET A 212 -4.31 3.97 18.74
CA MET A 212 -3.79 5.05 17.92
C MET A 212 -2.54 4.62 17.14
N GLU A 213 -1.58 3.94 17.79
CA GLU A 213 -0.38 3.45 17.12
C GLU A 213 -0.71 2.43 16.02
N LEU A 214 -1.62 1.49 16.26
CA LEU A 214 -2.01 0.48 15.26
C LEU A 214 -2.77 1.09 14.07
N GLU A 215 -3.62 2.09 14.32
CA GLU A 215 -4.42 2.76 13.29
C GLU A 215 -3.59 3.75 12.45
N THR A 216 -2.49 4.28 12.98
CA THR A 216 -1.66 5.28 12.28
C THR A 216 -0.32 4.75 11.76
N ASP A 217 0.06 3.51 12.09
CA ASP A 217 1.36 2.95 11.68
C ASP A 217 1.41 2.73 10.16
N PRO A 218 2.34 3.39 9.44
CA PRO A 218 2.47 3.23 7.99
C PRO A 218 2.75 1.78 7.58
N ALA A 219 3.49 1.00 8.39
CA ALA A 219 3.80 -0.39 8.08
C ALA A 219 2.57 -1.33 8.11
N LEU A 220 1.45 -0.88 8.68
CA LEU A 220 0.18 -1.62 8.73
C LEU A 220 -0.86 -1.09 7.71
N GLN A 221 -0.48 -0.16 6.83
CA GLN A 221 -1.41 0.43 5.86
C GLN A 221 -2.04 -0.64 4.95
N TRP A 222 -1.25 -1.57 4.42
CA TRP A 222 -1.76 -2.67 3.60
C TRP A 222 -2.72 -3.59 4.37
N VAL A 223 -2.50 -3.78 5.68
CA VAL A 223 -3.38 -4.57 6.55
C VAL A 223 -4.73 -3.88 6.70
N ARG A 224 -4.71 -2.56 6.97
CA ARG A 224 -5.94 -1.76 7.08
C ARG A 224 -6.71 -1.73 5.76
N ALA A 225 -6.02 -1.57 4.64
CA ALA A 225 -6.63 -1.63 3.31
C ALA A 225 -7.30 -2.99 3.05
N ALA A 226 -6.64 -4.10 3.41
CA ALA A 226 -7.20 -5.44 3.30
C ALA A 226 -8.42 -5.65 4.21
N VAL A 227 -8.42 -5.06 5.42
CA VAL A 227 -9.57 -5.07 6.35
C VAL A 227 -10.72 -4.21 5.82
N ALA A 228 -10.43 -3.03 5.31
CA ALA A 228 -11.41 -2.12 4.72
C ALA A 228 -12.01 -2.67 3.42
N ASN A 229 -11.36 -3.67 2.84
CA ASN A 229 -11.84 -4.37 1.64
C ASN A 229 -12.02 -3.44 0.42
N ILE A 230 -11.18 -2.39 0.33
CA ILE A 230 -11.23 -1.44 -0.79
C ILE A 230 -10.92 -2.16 -2.09
N THR A 231 -11.79 -2.01 -3.07
CA THR A 231 -11.67 -2.64 -4.38
C THR A 231 -11.35 -1.63 -5.49
N VAL A 232 -10.90 -2.11 -6.63
CA VAL A 232 -10.80 -1.33 -7.89
C VAL A 232 -12.14 -0.68 -8.23
N GLY A 233 -13.25 -1.38 -7.95
CA GLY A 233 -14.61 -0.88 -8.14
C GLY A 233 -14.94 0.34 -7.29
N ASP A 234 -14.53 0.34 -6.02
CA ASP A 234 -14.76 1.47 -5.10
C ASP A 234 -14.01 2.73 -5.57
N VAL A 235 -12.76 2.55 -6.05
CA VAL A 235 -11.97 3.66 -6.61
C VAL A 235 -12.61 4.17 -7.91
N LEU A 236 -13.10 3.27 -8.78
CA LEU A 236 -13.82 3.67 -10.00
C LEU A 236 -15.09 4.44 -9.68
N GLU A 237 -15.89 3.99 -8.71
CA GLU A 237 -17.12 4.66 -8.27
C GLU A 237 -16.82 6.04 -7.66
N TYR A 238 -15.73 6.17 -6.89
CA TYR A 238 -15.30 7.47 -6.41
C TYR A 238 -14.90 8.41 -7.56
N LEU A 239 -14.14 7.93 -8.55
CA LEU A 239 -13.77 8.73 -9.73
C LEU A 239 -15.01 9.17 -10.53
N GLU A 240 -16.06 8.36 -10.59
CA GLU A 240 -17.35 8.74 -11.16
C GLU A 240 -18.02 9.91 -10.42
N THR A 241 -17.78 10.07 -9.12
CA THR A 241 -18.32 11.23 -8.38
C THR A 241 -17.61 12.54 -8.70
N ILE A 242 -16.33 12.49 -9.07
CA ILE A 242 -15.54 13.69 -9.36
C ILE A 242 -15.42 14.02 -10.85
N ALA A 243 -15.57 13.01 -11.70
CA ALA A 243 -15.52 13.14 -13.17
C ALA A 243 -16.43 12.08 -13.82
N PRO A 244 -17.76 12.27 -13.79
CA PRO A 244 -18.72 11.30 -14.33
C PRO A 244 -18.44 10.97 -15.81
N GLN A 245 -18.63 9.71 -16.20
CA GLN A 245 -18.49 9.29 -17.61
C GLN A 245 -19.47 10.03 -18.54
N SER A 246 -20.58 10.53 -18.02
CA SER A 246 -21.52 11.36 -18.80
C SER A 246 -20.92 12.68 -19.28
N MET A 247 -19.82 13.12 -18.69
CA MET A 247 -19.10 14.34 -19.09
C MET A 247 -18.03 14.08 -20.16
N LYS A 248 -17.76 12.81 -20.56
CA LYS A 248 -16.75 12.53 -21.58
C LYS A 248 -17.20 12.92 -22.98
N MET A 249 -16.25 13.13 -23.86
CA MET A 249 -16.52 13.26 -25.31
C MET A 249 -17.00 11.90 -25.88
N ASP A 250 -17.90 11.92 -26.88
CA ASP A 250 -18.50 10.72 -27.45
C ASP A 250 -17.49 9.70 -28.02
N TRP A 251 -16.37 10.19 -28.51
CA TRP A 251 -15.30 9.37 -29.09
C TRP A 251 -14.33 8.79 -28.06
N ASP A 252 -14.43 9.20 -26.81
CA ASP A 252 -13.44 8.91 -25.79
C ASP A 252 -13.67 7.57 -25.08
N ASN A 253 -12.59 7.01 -24.52
CA ASN A 253 -12.57 5.75 -23.79
C ASN A 253 -12.08 5.95 -22.36
N VAL A 254 -12.99 5.97 -21.39
CA VAL A 254 -12.71 6.24 -19.97
C VAL A 254 -13.18 5.12 -19.06
N GLY A 255 -12.64 5.04 -17.86
CA GLY A 255 -13.00 4.10 -16.82
C GLY A 255 -11.99 2.96 -16.66
N LEU A 256 -12.45 1.80 -16.25
CA LEU A 256 -11.59 0.60 -16.08
C LEU A 256 -11.30 -0.03 -17.45
N LEU A 257 -10.08 0.09 -17.93
CA LEU A 257 -9.67 -0.39 -19.26
C LEU A 257 -8.85 -1.69 -19.22
N CYS A 258 -8.28 -2.05 -18.08
CA CYS A 258 -7.56 -3.31 -17.86
C CYS A 258 -7.77 -3.72 -16.40
N GLY A 259 -7.96 -5.02 -16.14
CA GLY A 259 -8.09 -5.58 -14.79
C GLY A 259 -9.51 -5.94 -14.38
N ASN A 260 -9.74 -6.08 -13.10
CA ASN A 260 -10.98 -6.59 -12.52
C ASN A 260 -11.45 -5.67 -11.38
N ARG A 261 -12.71 -5.24 -11.42
CA ARG A 261 -13.28 -4.32 -10.44
C ARG A 261 -13.39 -4.87 -9.01
N HIS A 262 -13.28 -6.20 -8.83
CA HIS A 262 -13.39 -6.87 -7.53
C HIS A 262 -12.03 -7.11 -6.86
N ASP A 263 -10.92 -6.77 -7.54
CA ASP A 263 -9.59 -6.93 -6.95
C ASP A 263 -9.38 -5.91 -5.83
N LEU A 264 -8.74 -6.37 -4.75
CA LEU A 264 -8.41 -5.51 -3.60
C LEU A 264 -7.29 -4.54 -3.96
N VAL A 265 -7.36 -3.34 -3.39
CA VAL A 265 -6.38 -2.28 -3.63
C VAL A 265 -5.81 -1.79 -2.31
N SER A 266 -4.51 -1.89 -2.17
CA SER A 266 -3.72 -1.31 -1.08
C SER A 266 -2.76 -0.22 -1.54
N LYS A 267 -2.39 -0.23 -2.83
CA LYS A 267 -1.47 0.74 -3.44
C LYS A 267 -1.96 1.21 -4.80
N ILE A 268 -2.00 2.53 -4.98
CA ILE A 268 -2.39 3.17 -6.23
C ILE A 268 -1.25 4.04 -6.76
N LEU A 269 -0.80 3.79 -7.99
CA LEU A 269 0.11 4.68 -8.70
C LEU A 269 -0.70 5.65 -9.57
N VAL A 270 -0.45 6.95 -9.43
CA VAL A 270 -1.13 8.00 -10.22
C VAL A 270 -0.13 8.62 -11.20
N ALA A 271 -0.55 8.80 -12.46
CA ALA A 271 0.28 9.40 -13.50
C ALA A 271 -0.59 10.13 -14.54
N LEU A 272 0.03 10.93 -15.40
CA LEU A 272 -0.68 11.50 -16.55
C LEU A 272 -0.92 10.42 -17.62
N ASP A 273 0.12 9.67 -17.98
CA ASP A 273 0.10 8.63 -19.01
C ASP A 273 0.47 7.25 -18.45
N PRO A 274 -0.18 6.16 -18.93
CA PRO A 274 0.14 4.79 -18.57
C PRO A 274 1.19 4.18 -19.52
N PHE A 275 2.29 4.89 -19.77
CA PHE A 275 3.35 4.38 -20.63
C PHE A 275 4.02 3.12 -20.02
N GLU A 276 4.70 2.34 -20.85
CA GLU A 276 5.36 1.09 -20.46
C GLU A 276 6.19 1.23 -19.18
N HIS A 277 7.03 2.27 -19.08
CA HIS A 277 7.88 2.51 -17.90
C HIS A 277 7.09 2.89 -16.64
N VAL A 278 5.87 3.45 -16.77
CA VAL A 278 4.95 3.71 -15.65
C VAL A 278 4.31 2.40 -15.19
N CYS A 279 3.91 1.53 -16.13
CA CYS A 279 3.41 0.20 -15.81
C CYS A 279 4.48 -0.66 -15.12
N GLU A 280 5.76 -0.55 -15.55
CA GLU A 280 6.90 -1.22 -14.90
C GLU A 280 7.17 -0.65 -13.50
N GLU A 281 7.05 0.65 -13.30
CA GLU A 281 7.15 1.28 -11.97
C GLU A 281 6.09 0.75 -11.03
N ALA A 282 4.84 0.67 -11.48
CA ALA A 282 3.74 0.10 -10.69
C ALA A 282 4.03 -1.34 -10.27
N ALA A 283 4.49 -2.18 -11.22
CA ALA A 283 4.87 -3.56 -10.95
C ALA A 283 6.03 -3.69 -9.95
N GLN A 284 7.07 -2.84 -10.08
CA GLN A 284 8.22 -2.84 -9.17
C GLN A 284 7.86 -2.38 -7.75
N TRP A 285 6.93 -1.42 -7.65
CA TRP A 285 6.46 -0.92 -6.36
C TRP A 285 5.39 -1.83 -5.73
N GLY A 286 4.79 -2.73 -6.51
CA GLY A 286 3.72 -3.64 -6.08
C GLY A 286 2.37 -2.93 -5.96
N ALA A 287 2.05 -2.00 -6.87
CA ALA A 287 0.73 -1.41 -6.96
C ALA A 287 -0.26 -2.41 -7.59
N GLU A 288 -1.47 -2.44 -7.08
CA GLU A 288 -2.59 -3.21 -7.65
C GLU A 288 -3.41 -2.38 -8.65
N LEU A 289 -3.29 -1.05 -8.60
CA LEU A 289 -4.05 -0.15 -9.46
C LEU A 289 -3.17 1.00 -9.97
N ILE A 290 -3.31 1.32 -11.27
CA ILE A 290 -2.83 2.59 -11.84
C ILE A 290 -4.06 3.46 -12.16
N VAL A 291 -4.03 4.72 -11.74
CA VAL A 291 -5.01 5.74 -12.12
C VAL A 291 -4.30 6.79 -12.97
N THR A 292 -4.80 7.01 -14.19
CA THR A 292 -4.21 7.97 -15.14
C THR A 292 -5.22 8.93 -15.69
N HIS A 293 -4.74 10.05 -16.23
CA HIS A 293 -5.54 10.93 -17.07
C HIS A 293 -5.74 10.28 -18.45
N HIS A 294 -4.68 10.00 -19.16
CA HIS A 294 -4.75 9.38 -20.48
C HIS A 294 -5.07 7.88 -20.41
N PRO A 295 -5.87 7.37 -21.38
CA PRO A 295 -6.24 5.96 -21.44
C PRO A 295 -5.10 5.08 -21.98
N ILE A 296 -4.87 3.93 -21.36
CA ILE A 296 -3.95 2.92 -21.91
C ILE A 296 -4.48 2.34 -23.23
N ILE A 297 -5.80 2.30 -23.39
CA ILE A 297 -6.47 1.87 -24.62
C ILE A 297 -7.29 3.02 -25.17
N PHE A 298 -6.66 3.90 -25.95
CA PHE A 298 -7.34 5.03 -26.59
C PHE A 298 -8.17 4.57 -27.80
N GLN A 299 -7.62 3.70 -28.63
CA GLN A 299 -8.31 3.09 -29.78
C GLN A 299 -8.43 1.59 -29.60
N ALA A 300 -9.48 1.01 -30.15
CA ALA A 300 -9.71 -0.44 -30.10
C ALA A 300 -8.48 -1.23 -30.59
N LEU A 301 -7.98 -2.12 -29.76
CA LEU A 301 -6.82 -2.94 -30.07
C LEU A 301 -7.18 -4.14 -30.93
N LYS A 302 -6.35 -4.43 -31.92
CA LYS A 302 -6.44 -5.65 -32.74
C LYS A 302 -5.54 -6.77 -32.22
N SER A 303 -4.52 -6.43 -31.42
CA SER A 303 -3.58 -7.37 -30.83
C SER A 303 -2.94 -6.77 -29.59
N VAL A 304 -2.51 -7.62 -28.67
CA VAL A 304 -1.73 -7.26 -27.47
C VAL A 304 -0.42 -8.05 -27.52
N THR A 305 0.60 -7.46 -28.12
CA THR A 305 1.93 -8.05 -28.32
C THR A 305 2.99 -7.09 -27.78
N ASP A 306 4.25 -7.51 -27.79
CA ASP A 306 5.40 -6.69 -27.42
C ASP A 306 5.93 -5.78 -28.55
N ASP A 307 5.31 -5.80 -29.72
CA ASP A 307 5.68 -4.95 -30.84
C ASP A 307 5.31 -3.47 -30.61
N THR A 308 4.37 -3.18 -29.73
CA THR A 308 3.92 -1.82 -29.44
C THR A 308 4.10 -1.46 -27.95
N SER A 309 4.32 -0.19 -27.64
CA SER A 309 4.41 0.30 -26.26
C SER A 309 3.14 0.00 -25.48
N VAL A 310 1.97 0.25 -26.05
CA VAL A 310 0.65 -0.08 -25.45
C VAL A 310 0.55 -1.58 -25.16
N GLY A 311 0.92 -2.43 -26.12
CA GLY A 311 0.89 -3.87 -25.94
C GLY A 311 1.83 -4.35 -24.83
N ARG A 312 3.04 -3.78 -24.72
CA ARG A 312 3.97 -4.09 -23.64
C ARG A 312 3.43 -3.62 -22.28
N GLY A 313 2.89 -2.41 -22.20
CA GLY A 313 2.25 -1.89 -20.99
C GLY A 313 1.12 -2.81 -20.51
N ILE A 314 0.16 -3.15 -21.37
CA ILE A 314 -0.96 -4.04 -21.03
C ILE A 314 -0.45 -5.42 -20.59
N ARG A 315 0.55 -5.98 -21.28
CA ARG A 315 1.14 -7.28 -20.88
C ARG A 315 1.81 -7.21 -19.51
N THR A 316 2.42 -6.09 -19.16
CA THR A 316 2.97 -5.85 -17.81
C THR A 316 1.83 -5.81 -16.78
N LEU A 317 0.78 -5.05 -17.03
CA LEU A 317 -0.38 -5.00 -16.14
C LEU A 317 -0.99 -6.39 -15.89
N ILE A 318 -1.25 -7.15 -16.95
CA ILE A 318 -1.81 -8.51 -16.84
C ILE A 318 -0.86 -9.46 -16.10
N ARG A 319 0.46 -9.38 -16.37
CA ARG A 319 1.44 -10.27 -15.74
C ARG A 319 1.54 -10.07 -14.24
N TYR A 320 1.38 -8.84 -13.77
CA TYR A 320 1.52 -8.47 -12.37
C TYR A 320 0.18 -8.22 -11.68
N ASP A 321 -0.93 -8.57 -12.33
CA ASP A 321 -2.29 -8.46 -11.82
C ASP A 321 -2.66 -7.03 -11.40
N ILE A 322 -2.28 -6.04 -12.24
CA ILE A 322 -2.49 -4.62 -12.01
C ILE A 322 -3.65 -4.13 -12.84
N SER A 323 -4.63 -3.51 -12.20
CA SER A 323 -5.75 -2.85 -12.87
C SER A 323 -5.37 -1.43 -13.33
N ALA A 324 -6.03 -0.93 -14.39
CA ALA A 324 -5.81 0.43 -14.90
C ALA A 324 -7.14 1.14 -15.16
N ILE A 325 -7.33 2.27 -14.47
CA ILE A 325 -8.46 3.19 -14.62
C ILE A 325 -7.91 4.51 -15.18
N ASN A 326 -8.69 5.14 -16.07
CA ASN A 326 -8.41 6.51 -16.49
C ASN A 326 -9.64 7.41 -16.37
N ALA A 327 -9.36 8.71 -16.20
CA ALA A 327 -10.33 9.81 -16.30
C ALA A 327 -9.73 10.86 -17.26
N HIS A 328 -10.22 10.89 -18.49
CA HIS A 328 -9.68 11.67 -19.61
C HIS A 328 -10.55 12.89 -19.89
N THR A 329 -11.27 12.92 -21.00
CA THR A 329 -12.08 14.10 -21.32
C THR A 329 -13.22 14.40 -20.36
N ASN A 330 -13.67 13.43 -19.59
CA ASN A 330 -14.56 13.65 -18.46
C ASN A 330 -13.90 14.49 -17.35
N LEU A 331 -12.61 14.25 -17.04
CA LEU A 331 -11.84 15.04 -16.09
C LEU A 331 -11.46 16.42 -16.65
N ASP A 332 -11.25 16.55 -17.97
CA ASP A 332 -11.07 17.84 -18.61
C ASP A 332 -12.25 18.78 -18.42
N GLN A 333 -13.46 18.23 -18.48
CA GLN A 333 -14.70 18.99 -18.41
C GLN A 333 -15.22 19.20 -17.01
N ALA A 334 -14.89 18.28 -16.06
CA ALA A 334 -15.42 18.27 -14.72
C ALA A 334 -15.00 19.50 -13.91
N PRO A 335 -15.86 19.98 -12.99
CA PRO A 335 -15.47 20.98 -12.00
C PRO A 335 -14.35 20.45 -11.10
N GLY A 336 -13.28 21.26 -10.96
CA GLY A 336 -12.07 20.88 -10.23
C GLY A 336 -11.22 19.83 -10.92
N GLY A 337 -11.41 19.62 -12.23
CA GLY A 337 -10.61 18.79 -13.11
C GLY A 337 -9.47 19.55 -13.79
N VAL A 338 -8.96 19.00 -14.90
CA VAL A 338 -7.74 19.48 -15.59
C VAL A 338 -7.75 20.99 -15.84
N ASN A 339 -8.82 21.52 -16.42
CA ASN A 339 -8.88 22.91 -16.84
C ASN A 339 -9.11 23.90 -15.68
N ASP A 340 -9.74 23.48 -14.61
CA ASP A 340 -9.81 24.29 -13.38
C ASP A 340 -8.45 24.31 -12.68
N VAL A 341 -7.75 23.18 -12.61
CA VAL A 341 -6.39 23.11 -12.05
C VAL A 341 -5.39 23.93 -12.88
N LEU A 342 -5.48 23.87 -14.20
CA LEU A 342 -4.65 24.70 -15.08
C LEU A 342 -4.90 26.19 -14.84
N ALA A 343 -6.18 26.61 -14.78
CA ALA A 343 -6.54 27.99 -14.49
C ALA A 343 -6.01 28.45 -13.11
N GLN A 344 -6.15 27.61 -12.10
CA GLN A 344 -5.63 27.87 -10.75
C GLN A 344 -4.11 27.96 -10.72
N THR A 345 -3.42 27.03 -11.39
CA THR A 345 -1.95 27.02 -11.49
C THR A 345 -1.43 28.29 -12.13
N LEU A 346 -2.09 28.78 -13.16
CA LEU A 346 -1.74 30.05 -13.81
C LEU A 346 -2.13 31.28 -12.97
N GLY A 347 -2.92 31.12 -11.92
CA GLY A 347 -3.34 32.20 -11.04
C GLY A 347 -4.49 33.04 -11.61
N LEU A 348 -5.38 32.43 -12.39
CA LEU A 348 -6.55 33.12 -12.92
C LEU A 348 -7.58 33.35 -11.82
N GLU A 349 -8.12 34.57 -11.78
CA GLU A 349 -9.22 34.96 -10.88
C GLU A 349 -10.55 35.03 -11.67
N ASN A 350 -11.68 35.02 -10.97
CA ASN A 350 -13.03 35.10 -11.57
C ASN A 350 -13.28 34.08 -12.68
N VAL A 351 -12.78 32.85 -12.49
CA VAL A 351 -12.81 31.79 -13.50
C VAL A 351 -14.24 31.35 -13.80
N GLN A 352 -14.57 31.24 -15.08
CA GLN A 352 -15.86 30.78 -15.60
C GLN A 352 -15.66 29.73 -16.68
N VAL A 353 -16.61 28.79 -16.78
CA VAL A 353 -16.67 27.81 -17.87
C VAL A 353 -17.12 28.51 -19.16
N ILE A 354 -16.40 28.27 -20.26
CA ILE A 354 -16.79 28.73 -21.58
C ILE A 354 -17.66 27.68 -22.26
N ASP A 355 -18.77 28.13 -22.86
CA ASP A 355 -19.72 27.26 -23.60
C ASP A 355 -20.06 25.98 -22.82
N ALA A 356 -20.62 26.20 -21.59
CA ALA A 356 -20.94 25.12 -20.66
C ALA A 356 -21.83 24.05 -21.33
N CYS A 357 -21.45 22.77 -21.15
CA CYS A 357 -22.18 21.62 -21.65
C CYS A 357 -23.36 21.23 -20.74
N GLY A 358 -23.32 21.63 -19.46
CA GLY A 358 -24.35 21.35 -18.47
C GLY A 358 -23.99 21.88 -17.09
N VAL A 359 -24.76 21.42 -16.10
CA VAL A 359 -24.48 21.63 -14.68
C VAL A 359 -24.50 20.28 -13.98
N ASP A 360 -23.65 20.14 -12.96
CA ASP A 360 -23.62 18.93 -12.13
C ASP A 360 -24.74 18.94 -11.07
N GLU A 361 -24.80 17.93 -10.22
CA GLU A 361 -25.81 17.80 -9.16
C GLU A 361 -25.70 18.91 -8.10
N GLU A 362 -24.54 19.56 -7.97
CA GLU A 362 -24.29 20.68 -7.07
C GLU A 362 -24.56 22.04 -7.73
N GLY A 363 -25.01 22.05 -8.99
CA GLY A 363 -25.30 23.25 -9.76
C GLY A 363 -24.08 23.95 -10.34
N ARG A 364 -22.91 23.30 -10.36
CA ARG A 364 -21.68 23.83 -10.96
C ARG A 364 -21.69 23.57 -12.46
N ALA A 365 -21.38 24.59 -13.26
CA ALA A 365 -21.23 24.45 -14.70
C ALA A 365 -20.02 23.56 -15.03
N TRP A 366 -20.15 22.69 -16.02
CA TRP A 366 -19.05 21.91 -16.58
C TRP A 366 -18.92 22.11 -18.10
N GLY A 367 -17.74 21.92 -18.63
CA GLY A 367 -17.40 22.10 -20.04
C GLY A 367 -15.89 22.13 -20.22
N LEU A 368 -15.42 22.16 -21.46
CA LEU A 368 -14.02 21.94 -21.77
C LEU A 368 -13.11 23.11 -21.38
N LEU A 369 -13.52 24.35 -21.62
CA LEU A 369 -12.64 25.51 -21.43
C LEU A 369 -12.96 26.32 -20.17
N ARG A 370 -11.93 26.99 -19.65
CA ARG A 370 -12.06 28.00 -18.59
C ARG A 370 -11.59 29.37 -19.09
N CYS A 371 -12.19 30.44 -18.58
CA CYS A 371 -11.74 31.80 -18.80
C CYS A 371 -11.74 32.56 -17.48
N GLY A 372 -10.66 33.22 -17.19
CA GLY A 372 -10.48 34.05 -15.99
C GLY A 372 -9.65 35.28 -16.28
N GLU A 373 -9.28 36.00 -15.23
CA GLU A 373 -8.58 37.28 -15.30
C GLU A 373 -7.23 37.19 -14.58
N VAL A 374 -6.24 37.89 -15.07
CA VAL A 374 -4.99 38.22 -14.37
C VAL A 374 -4.84 39.71 -14.28
N ASN A 375 -4.00 40.19 -13.36
CA ASN A 375 -3.57 41.60 -13.41
C ASN A 375 -2.99 41.91 -14.78
N ALA A 376 -3.50 43.01 -15.40
CA ALA A 376 -3.05 43.39 -16.75
C ALA A 376 -1.54 43.53 -16.81
N GLN A 377 -0.91 42.79 -17.72
CA GLN A 377 0.57 42.76 -17.86
C GLN A 377 0.99 42.58 -19.31
N GLU A 378 2.26 42.91 -19.59
CA GLU A 378 2.84 42.73 -20.92
C GLU A 378 3.06 41.21 -21.21
N LEU A 379 2.93 40.84 -22.50
CA LEU A 379 3.06 39.45 -22.93
C LEU A 379 4.37 38.76 -22.47
N PRO A 380 5.56 39.39 -22.56
CA PRO A 380 6.80 38.75 -22.09
C PRO A 380 6.77 38.36 -20.60
N ALA A 381 6.15 39.18 -19.74
CA ALA A 381 6.00 38.88 -18.33
C ALA A 381 5.07 37.66 -18.11
N PHE A 382 3.91 37.66 -18.78
CA PHE A 382 2.99 36.53 -18.70
C PHE A 382 3.58 35.22 -19.25
N LEU A 383 4.37 35.27 -20.35
CA LEU A 383 5.07 34.10 -20.86
C LEU A 383 6.07 33.52 -19.85
N ALA A 384 6.78 34.41 -19.12
CA ALA A 384 7.69 33.99 -18.06
C ALA A 384 6.91 33.30 -16.91
N ASP A 385 5.77 33.89 -16.50
CA ASP A 385 4.89 33.30 -15.47
C ASP A 385 4.36 31.93 -15.90
N VAL A 386 3.87 31.78 -17.13
CA VAL A 386 3.40 30.51 -17.69
C VAL A 386 4.50 29.45 -17.67
N LYS A 387 5.71 29.85 -18.12
CA LYS A 387 6.87 28.96 -18.18
C LYS A 387 7.28 28.47 -16.79
N GLU A 388 7.31 29.36 -15.82
CA GLU A 388 7.65 29.03 -14.42
C GLU A 388 6.60 28.14 -13.78
N LYS A 389 5.32 28.56 -13.82
CA LYS A 389 4.21 27.87 -13.13
C LYS A 389 3.92 26.49 -13.71
N LEU A 390 4.08 26.30 -15.01
CA LEU A 390 3.89 25.00 -15.67
C LEU A 390 5.20 24.21 -15.82
N CYS A 391 6.32 24.72 -15.33
CA CYS A 391 7.63 24.08 -15.44
C CYS A 391 8.02 23.73 -16.89
N CYS A 392 7.67 24.57 -17.87
CA CYS A 392 7.95 24.33 -19.29
C CYS A 392 9.40 24.67 -19.65
N GLU A 393 10.06 23.82 -20.44
CA GLU A 393 11.39 24.17 -20.99
C GLU A 393 11.32 25.27 -22.09
N GLY A 394 10.19 25.33 -22.81
CA GLY A 394 9.97 26.34 -23.88
C GLY A 394 8.49 26.54 -24.21
N LEU A 395 8.17 27.64 -24.84
CA LEU A 395 6.83 27.98 -25.29
C LEU A 395 6.84 28.35 -26.76
N ARG A 396 5.77 28.03 -27.50
CA ARG A 396 5.51 28.62 -28.83
C ARG A 396 4.35 29.60 -28.69
N TYR A 397 4.43 30.76 -29.32
CA TYR A 397 3.35 31.73 -29.20
C TYR A 397 3.22 32.66 -30.40
N VAL A 398 2.06 33.30 -30.52
CA VAL A 398 1.83 34.46 -31.37
C VAL A 398 1.36 35.63 -30.51
N SER A 399 1.87 36.84 -30.83
CA SER A 399 1.51 38.05 -30.11
C SER A 399 0.19 38.64 -30.61
N GLY A 400 -0.61 39.22 -29.70
CA GLY A 400 -1.74 40.10 -30.00
C GLY A 400 -1.47 41.54 -29.55
N GLY A 401 -2.26 42.47 -30.02
CA GLY A 401 -2.00 43.88 -29.84
C GLY A 401 -2.35 44.54 -28.49
N LYS A 402 -2.82 43.75 -27.48
CA LYS A 402 -3.26 44.27 -26.16
C LYS A 402 -2.41 43.67 -25.05
N PRO A 403 -2.31 44.26 -23.85
CA PRO A 403 -1.80 43.56 -22.66
C PRO A 403 -2.57 42.29 -22.40
N VAL A 404 -1.96 41.35 -21.66
CA VAL A 404 -2.64 40.14 -21.17
C VAL A 404 -3.50 40.50 -19.96
N HIS A 405 -4.77 40.20 -20.00
CA HIS A 405 -5.68 40.41 -18.88
C HIS A 405 -6.73 39.32 -18.76
N LYS A 406 -7.46 39.03 -19.84
CA LYS A 406 -8.49 37.98 -19.85
C LYS A 406 -7.99 36.77 -20.57
N VAL A 407 -7.72 35.70 -19.79
CA VAL A 407 -7.02 34.49 -20.25
C VAL A 407 -8.01 33.34 -20.31
N ALA A 408 -8.13 32.74 -21.49
CA ALA A 408 -8.76 31.42 -21.65
C ALA A 408 -7.72 30.32 -21.53
N VAL A 409 -8.12 29.14 -21.00
CA VAL A 409 -7.27 27.95 -20.90
C VAL A 409 -8.01 26.72 -21.40
N GLY A 410 -7.25 25.82 -22.02
CA GLY A 410 -7.69 24.48 -22.40
C GLY A 410 -6.46 23.59 -22.46
N GLY A 411 -6.29 22.68 -21.49
CA GLY A 411 -5.18 21.74 -21.42
C GLY A 411 -5.18 20.79 -22.62
N GLY A 412 -4.00 20.24 -22.93
CA GLY A 412 -3.85 19.32 -24.04
C GLY A 412 -4.17 19.94 -25.41
N ALA A 413 -4.70 19.17 -26.32
CA ALA A 413 -4.90 19.52 -27.72
C ALA A 413 -6.15 20.41 -27.98
N CYS A 414 -6.41 21.43 -27.15
CA CYS A 414 -7.58 22.30 -27.25
C CYS A 414 -7.44 23.48 -28.23
N ALA A 415 -6.40 23.56 -29.04
CA ALA A 415 -6.19 24.67 -29.97
C ALA A 415 -7.33 24.85 -31.02
N GLY A 416 -8.16 23.82 -31.24
CA GLY A 416 -9.37 23.90 -32.06
C GLY A 416 -10.44 24.85 -31.52
N GLU A 417 -10.43 25.09 -30.20
CA GLU A 417 -11.42 25.89 -29.47
C GLU A 417 -11.07 27.40 -29.41
N LEU A 418 -10.10 27.84 -30.19
CA LEU A 418 -9.65 29.24 -30.25
C LEU A 418 -10.82 30.23 -30.42
N ARG A 419 -11.81 29.90 -31.28
CA ARG A 419 -12.94 30.79 -31.54
C ARG A 419 -13.91 30.88 -30.33
N ALA A 420 -14.06 29.80 -29.55
CA ALA A 420 -14.83 29.83 -28.31
C ALA A 420 -14.14 30.71 -27.25
N ALA A 421 -12.80 30.61 -27.12
CA ALA A 421 -12.02 31.43 -26.23
C ALA A 421 -12.14 32.94 -26.56
N VAL A 422 -12.09 33.30 -27.86
CA VAL A 422 -12.28 34.67 -28.33
C VAL A 422 -13.69 35.20 -28.09
N LYS A 423 -14.71 34.38 -28.37
CA LYS A 423 -16.14 34.70 -28.13
C LYS A 423 -16.42 34.99 -26.66
N ALA A 424 -15.76 34.31 -25.74
CA ALA A 424 -15.84 34.54 -24.30
C ALA A 424 -15.11 35.84 -23.86
N GLY A 425 -14.47 36.51 -24.78
CA GLY A 425 -13.73 37.78 -24.57
C GLY A 425 -12.30 37.59 -24.14
N GLY A 426 -11.73 36.39 -24.25
CA GLY A 426 -10.31 36.14 -23.99
C GLY A 426 -9.42 36.95 -24.94
N ASP A 427 -8.44 37.65 -24.39
CA ASP A 427 -7.38 38.32 -25.16
C ASP A 427 -6.14 37.41 -25.32
N THR A 428 -6.11 36.33 -24.56
CA THR A 428 -5.03 35.34 -24.53
C THR A 428 -5.64 33.93 -24.37
N PHE A 429 -5.10 32.94 -25.11
CA PHE A 429 -5.47 31.55 -24.98
C PHE A 429 -4.22 30.70 -24.75
N VAL A 430 -4.20 29.98 -23.62
CA VAL A 430 -3.15 29.02 -23.26
C VAL A 430 -3.66 27.60 -23.49
N THR A 431 -2.93 26.82 -24.29
CA THR A 431 -3.29 25.45 -24.69
C THR A 431 -2.03 24.71 -25.17
N SER A 432 -2.19 23.62 -25.91
CA SER A 432 -1.07 22.90 -26.55
C SER A 432 -1.42 22.35 -27.94
N ASP A 433 -0.44 21.64 -28.54
CA ASP A 433 -0.55 20.96 -29.84
C ASP A 433 -1.02 21.88 -30.97
N VAL A 434 -0.62 23.12 -30.91
CA VAL A 434 -1.03 24.18 -31.88
C VAL A 434 -0.41 23.92 -33.23
N LYS A 435 -1.25 23.80 -34.27
CA LYS A 435 -0.83 23.67 -35.68
C LYS A 435 -0.43 25.01 -36.24
N TYR A 436 0.41 24.99 -37.28
CA TYR A 436 0.91 26.18 -37.95
C TYR A 436 -0.18 27.20 -38.35
N ASN A 437 -1.26 26.72 -38.97
CA ASN A 437 -2.37 27.57 -39.41
C ASN A 437 -3.14 28.20 -38.23
N GLN A 438 -3.21 27.55 -37.07
CA GLN A 438 -3.93 28.07 -35.91
C GLN A 438 -3.22 29.26 -35.27
N PHE A 439 -1.87 29.37 -35.38
CA PHE A 439 -1.16 30.58 -35.03
C PHE A 439 -1.52 31.77 -35.93
N TRP A 440 -1.74 31.54 -37.25
CA TRP A 440 -2.22 32.54 -38.16
C TRP A 440 -3.65 32.95 -37.86
N ASP A 441 -4.52 31.99 -37.58
CA ASP A 441 -5.91 32.27 -37.19
C ASP A 441 -5.97 33.16 -35.94
N ALA A 442 -5.15 32.86 -34.91
CA ALA A 442 -5.06 33.68 -33.69
C ALA A 442 -4.55 35.11 -33.96
N ARG A 443 -3.54 35.23 -34.83
CA ARG A 443 -3.03 36.53 -35.26
C ARG A 443 -4.09 37.37 -35.97
N ASP A 444 -4.84 36.76 -36.88
CA ASP A 444 -5.91 37.44 -37.61
C ASP A 444 -7.07 37.85 -36.71
N LEU A 445 -7.32 37.10 -35.65
CA LEU A 445 -8.31 37.42 -34.61
C LEU A 445 -7.78 38.42 -33.57
N GLY A 446 -6.50 38.79 -33.60
CA GLY A 446 -5.86 39.73 -32.69
C GLY A 446 -5.69 39.21 -31.27
N VAL A 447 -5.66 37.88 -31.10
CA VAL A 447 -5.54 37.19 -29.81
C VAL A 447 -4.17 36.54 -29.67
N LYS A 448 -3.65 36.53 -28.45
CA LYS A 448 -2.42 35.82 -28.14
C LYS A 448 -2.74 34.35 -27.98
N LEU A 449 -2.04 33.49 -28.71
CA LEU A 449 -2.14 32.03 -28.58
C LEU A 449 -0.81 31.50 -28.07
N ILE A 450 -0.84 30.78 -26.97
CA ILE A 450 0.34 30.21 -26.28
C ILE A 450 0.20 28.69 -26.26
N ASP A 451 1.18 28.05 -26.88
CA ASP A 451 1.35 26.59 -26.80
C ASP A 451 2.38 26.29 -25.71
N ALA A 452 1.91 25.80 -24.59
CA ALA A 452 2.73 25.52 -23.41
C ALA A 452 3.11 24.03 -23.26
N GLY A 453 2.79 23.21 -24.26
CA GLY A 453 3.05 21.77 -24.26
C GLY A 453 1.94 20.95 -23.60
N HIS A 454 1.66 19.79 -24.18
CA HIS A 454 0.58 18.89 -23.76
C HIS A 454 0.77 18.46 -22.30
N PHE A 455 1.91 17.83 -22.03
CA PHE A 455 2.26 17.38 -20.67
C PHE A 455 2.14 18.51 -19.64
N HIS A 456 2.69 19.67 -19.91
CA HIS A 456 2.76 20.77 -18.96
C HIS A 456 1.42 21.43 -18.67
N THR A 457 0.48 21.40 -19.61
CA THR A 457 -0.88 21.95 -19.41
C THR A 457 -1.81 21.00 -18.65
N GLU A 458 -1.52 19.71 -18.63
CA GLU A 458 -2.38 18.69 -18.00
C GLU A 458 -1.77 18.07 -16.74
N ASN A 459 -0.44 17.89 -16.68
CA ASN A 459 0.23 17.23 -15.55
C ASN A 459 -0.06 17.84 -14.17
N PRO A 460 -0.36 19.14 -14.00
CA PRO A 460 -0.78 19.67 -12.69
C PRO A 460 -1.96 18.93 -12.04
N VAL A 461 -2.87 18.33 -12.83
CA VAL A 461 -4.03 17.58 -12.30
C VAL A 461 -3.61 16.31 -11.56
N VAL A 462 -2.45 15.73 -11.90
CA VAL A 462 -1.98 14.46 -11.32
C VAL A 462 -1.84 14.56 -9.79
N ALA A 463 -1.27 15.66 -9.31
CA ALA A 463 -1.13 15.91 -7.87
C ALA A 463 -2.51 16.04 -7.18
N VAL A 464 -3.42 16.80 -7.79
CA VAL A 464 -4.77 17.01 -7.27
C VAL A 464 -5.57 15.69 -7.25
N LEU A 465 -5.42 14.86 -8.29
CA LEU A 465 -6.07 13.57 -8.38
C LEU A 465 -5.55 12.61 -7.31
N ALA A 466 -4.23 12.56 -7.11
CA ALA A 466 -3.61 11.76 -6.06
C ALA A 466 -4.07 12.19 -4.65
N GLU A 467 -4.12 13.49 -4.38
CA GLU A 467 -4.62 14.04 -3.11
C GLU A 467 -6.09 13.66 -2.86
N LYS A 468 -6.95 13.79 -3.87
CA LYS A 468 -8.37 13.43 -3.78
C LYS A 468 -8.55 11.94 -3.47
N ILE A 469 -7.81 11.06 -4.17
CA ILE A 469 -7.85 9.61 -3.96
C ILE A 469 -7.34 9.27 -2.54
N ALA A 470 -6.21 9.83 -2.12
CA ALA A 470 -5.65 9.58 -0.79
C ALA A 470 -6.60 10.07 0.35
N ALA A 471 -7.29 11.17 0.14
CA ALA A 471 -8.28 11.68 1.10
C ALA A 471 -9.54 10.78 1.18
N ALA A 472 -9.98 10.22 0.05
CA ALA A 472 -11.14 9.32 0.00
C ALA A 472 -10.82 7.93 0.57
N PHE A 473 -9.58 7.46 0.39
CA PHE A 473 -9.14 6.12 0.80
C PHE A 473 -7.88 6.20 1.70
N PRO A 474 -8.01 6.64 2.95
CA PRO A 474 -6.86 6.89 3.84
C PRO A 474 -6.05 5.63 4.17
N ASP A 475 -6.63 4.45 4.00
CA ASP A 475 -5.96 3.16 4.21
C ASP A 475 -5.24 2.64 2.97
N VAL A 476 -5.35 3.32 1.82
CA VAL A 476 -4.65 3.00 0.57
C VAL A 476 -3.41 3.88 0.42
N GLU A 477 -2.29 3.29 0.07
CA GLU A 477 -1.07 4.03 -0.23
C GLU A 477 -1.13 4.58 -1.65
N VAL A 478 -1.14 5.92 -1.78
CA VAL A 478 -1.21 6.60 -3.09
C VAL A 478 0.11 7.26 -3.39
N LYS A 479 0.69 6.94 -4.54
CA LYS A 479 1.96 7.50 -5.02
C LYS A 479 1.80 8.09 -6.41
N ILE A 480 2.42 9.25 -6.66
CA ILE A 480 2.58 9.80 -8.00
C ILE A 480 3.80 9.14 -8.66
N SER A 481 3.68 8.78 -9.94
CA SER A 481 4.79 8.20 -10.70
C SER A 481 6.01 9.13 -10.73
N GLU A 482 7.17 8.57 -10.40
CA GLU A 482 8.47 9.24 -10.49
C GLU A 482 9.15 9.02 -11.85
N LYS A 483 8.64 8.07 -12.63
CA LYS A 483 9.19 7.72 -13.94
C LYS A 483 8.55 8.50 -15.07
N HIS A 484 7.34 9.03 -14.85
CA HIS A 484 6.63 9.81 -15.85
C HIS A 484 7.20 11.22 -15.98
N HIS A 485 7.57 11.61 -17.18
CA HIS A 485 8.11 12.94 -17.51
C HIS A 485 7.88 13.25 -18.98
N ASP A 486 7.90 14.54 -19.34
CA ASP A 486 7.90 14.94 -20.75
C ASP A 486 9.17 14.45 -21.45
N CYS A 487 8.99 13.81 -22.59
CA CYS A 487 10.10 13.37 -23.44
C CYS A 487 10.60 14.44 -24.40
N MET A 488 9.85 15.53 -24.59
CA MET A 488 10.26 16.64 -25.48
C MET A 488 11.41 17.43 -24.87
N LYS A 489 12.31 17.85 -25.71
CA LYS A 489 13.46 18.70 -25.34
C LYS A 489 13.55 19.91 -26.22
N PHE A 490 13.97 21.02 -25.65
CA PHE A 490 14.24 22.25 -26.36
C PHE A 490 15.75 22.44 -26.47
N TYR A 491 16.21 22.81 -27.66
CA TYR A 491 17.63 23.05 -27.92
C TYR A 491 18.01 24.53 -27.69
#